data_99825863fd78a283f89195fffe9230f2
#
_entry.id   99825863fd78a283f89195fffe9230f2
#
_cell.length_a   1.000
_cell.length_b   1.000
_cell.length_c   1.000
_cell.angle_alpha   90.00
_cell.angle_beta   90.00
_cell.angle_gamma   90.00
#
_symmetry.space_group_name_H-M   'P 1'
#
loop_
_entity.id
_entity.type
_entity.pdbx_description
1 polymer ?
#
loop_
_entity_poly.entity_id
_entity_poly.type
_entity_poly.pdbx_seq_one_letter_code
_entity_poly.pdbx_strand_id
1 'polypeptide(L)'
;MEETMKTDIQIAQEAKLQPIKDVAASIGIMEDDLELYGKYKAKLSDELMERTKNNPNGKLILVTAINPTPAGEGKTTTSVGLGQAFGKLGKKALIALREP
;
A
#
# COMPACT_ATOMS: atom_id res chain seq x y z
N MET A 1 -25.60 -20.38 5.64
CA MET A 1 -25.43 -19.93 4.27
C MET A 1 -23.96 -19.94 3.90
N GLU A 2 -23.65 -20.60 2.83
CA GLU A 2 -22.25 -20.69 2.41
C GLU A 2 -21.85 -19.45 1.66
N GLU A 3 -20.70 -18.90 2.05
CA GLU A 3 -20.08 -17.86 1.27
C GLU A 3 -19.36 -18.50 0.10
N THR A 4 -19.71 -18.07 -1.10
CA THR A 4 -18.97 -18.50 -2.27
C THR A 4 -17.65 -17.74 -2.31
N MET A 5 -16.54 -18.46 -2.29
CA MET A 5 -15.24 -17.82 -2.43
C MET A 5 -15.07 -17.28 -3.84
N LYS A 6 -14.75 -16.01 -3.93
CA LYS A 6 -14.47 -15.37 -5.21
C LYS A 6 -13.09 -15.72 -5.69
N THR A 7 -12.94 -15.86 -6.99
CA THR A 7 -11.62 -16.02 -7.59
C THR A 7 -10.82 -14.73 -7.47
N ASP A 8 -9.49 -14.82 -7.59
CA ASP A 8 -8.64 -13.65 -7.57
C ASP A 8 -9.02 -12.63 -8.64
N ILE A 9 -9.41 -13.12 -9.82
CA ILE A 9 -9.85 -12.26 -10.91
C ILE A 9 -11.14 -11.54 -10.55
N GLN A 10 -12.09 -12.24 -9.94
CA GLN A 10 -13.35 -11.64 -9.51
C GLN A 10 -13.13 -10.56 -8.45
N ILE A 11 -12.27 -10.84 -7.48
CA ILE A 11 -11.91 -9.87 -6.45
C ILE A 11 -11.31 -8.61 -7.07
N ALA A 12 -10.37 -8.79 -8.01
CA ALA A 12 -9.74 -7.67 -8.68
C ALA A 12 -10.73 -6.84 -9.51
N GLN A 13 -11.65 -7.49 -10.19
CA GLN A 13 -12.64 -6.80 -11.02
C GLN A 13 -13.68 -6.05 -10.19
N GLU A 14 -14.03 -6.57 -9.02
CA GLU A 14 -15.02 -5.95 -8.13
C GLU A 14 -14.42 -4.87 -7.24
N ALA A 15 -13.09 -4.84 -7.10
CA ALA A 15 -12.44 -3.83 -6.28
C ALA A 15 -12.62 -2.45 -6.90
N LYS A 16 -13.01 -1.49 -6.09
CA LYS A 16 -13.09 -0.11 -6.51
C LYS A 16 -11.77 0.59 -6.21
N LEU A 17 -11.11 1.07 -7.26
CA LEU A 17 -9.91 1.85 -7.10
C LEU A 17 -10.27 3.27 -6.66
N GLN A 18 -9.62 3.72 -5.61
CA GLN A 18 -9.74 5.11 -5.17
C GLN A 18 -8.71 5.97 -5.91
N PRO A 19 -9.06 7.22 -6.25
CA PRO A 19 -8.06 8.12 -6.80
C PRO A 19 -6.86 8.24 -5.87
N ILE A 20 -5.67 8.27 -6.46
CA ILE A 20 -4.44 8.29 -5.66
C ILE A 20 -4.34 9.52 -4.76
N LYS A 21 -4.94 10.65 -5.16
CA LYS A 21 -4.96 11.84 -4.32
C LYS A 21 -5.74 11.61 -3.02
N ASP A 22 -6.80 10.81 -3.07
CA ASP A 22 -7.61 10.51 -1.89
C ASP A 22 -6.88 9.53 -0.97
N VAL A 23 -6.20 8.55 -1.56
CA VAL A 23 -5.36 7.62 -0.80
C VAL A 23 -4.24 8.38 -0.09
N ALA A 24 -3.58 9.30 -0.80
CA ALA A 24 -2.52 10.11 -0.22
C ALA A 24 -3.04 11.00 0.91
N ALA A 25 -4.21 11.59 0.74
CA ALA A 25 -4.83 12.44 1.76
C ALA A 25 -5.08 11.66 3.06
N SER A 26 -5.38 10.37 2.95
CA SER A 26 -5.62 9.53 4.13
C SER A 26 -4.40 9.41 5.06
N ILE A 27 -3.20 9.65 4.54
CA ILE A 27 -1.96 9.63 5.33
C ILE A 27 -1.34 11.02 5.46
N GLY A 28 -2.11 12.07 5.14
CA GLY A 28 -1.66 13.46 5.34
C GLY A 28 -0.84 14.03 4.20
N ILE A 29 -0.79 13.37 3.05
CA ILE A 29 -0.10 13.88 1.88
C ILE A 29 -1.11 14.64 1.02
N MET A 30 -0.83 15.91 0.74
CA MET A 30 -1.72 16.77 -0.01
C MET A 30 -1.49 16.60 -1.51
N GLU A 31 -2.48 16.98 -2.32
CA GLU A 31 -2.39 16.87 -3.78
C GLU A 31 -1.18 17.60 -4.35
N ASP A 32 -0.82 18.76 -3.77
CA ASP A 32 0.34 19.53 -4.21
C ASP A 32 1.67 18.81 -4.00
N ASP A 33 1.68 17.78 -3.15
CA ASP A 33 2.86 16.96 -2.90
C ASP A 33 3.01 15.82 -3.90
N LEU A 34 2.11 15.70 -4.86
CA LEU A 34 2.08 14.59 -5.81
C LEU A 34 2.38 15.05 -7.22
N GLU A 35 3.11 14.22 -7.96
CA GLU A 35 3.21 14.29 -9.41
C GLU A 35 2.31 13.21 -9.98
N LEU A 36 1.14 13.61 -10.50
CA LEU A 36 0.13 12.65 -10.94
C LEU A 36 0.47 12.02 -12.29
N TYR A 37 0.34 10.71 -12.36
CA TYR A 37 0.40 9.95 -13.60
C TYR A 37 -0.96 9.29 -13.79
N GLY A 38 -1.93 10.08 -14.26
CA GLY A 38 -3.30 9.64 -14.33
C GLY A 38 -3.97 9.71 -12.96
N LYS A 39 -5.05 8.94 -12.79
CA LYS A 39 -5.90 9.04 -11.61
C LYS A 39 -5.44 8.19 -10.44
N TYR A 40 -4.72 7.10 -10.73
CA TYR A 40 -4.45 6.06 -9.74
C TYR A 40 -2.98 5.86 -9.41
N LYS A 41 -2.11 6.71 -9.95
CA LYS A 41 -0.68 6.58 -9.75
C LYS A 41 -0.05 7.95 -9.63
N ALA A 42 0.92 8.09 -8.74
CA ALA A 42 1.64 9.34 -8.56
C ALA A 42 3.03 9.09 -8.00
N LYS A 43 3.92 10.04 -8.22
CA LYS A 43 5.19 10.12 -7.52
C LYS A 43 5.09 11.18 -6.43
N LEU A 44 5.90 11.01 -5.40
CA LEU A 44 6.00 12.00 -4.33
C LEU A 44 6.97 13.11 -4.73
N SER A 45 6.63 14.34 -4.39
CA SER A 45 7.49 15.47 -4.72
C SER A 45 8.74 15.52 -3.85
N ASP A 46 9.78 16.16 -4.39
CA ASP A 46 11.01 16.37 -3.62
C ASP A 46 10.79 17.30 -2.43
N GLU A 47 9.89 18.27 -2.58
CA GLU A 47 9.54 19.19 -1.48
C GLU A 47 8.94 18.43 -0.30
N LEU A 48 8.10 17.44 -0.57
CA LEU A 48 7.53 16.58 0.48
C LEU A 48 8.65 15.85 1.23
N MET A 49 9.59 15.26 0.49
CA MET A 49 10.71 14.55 1.09
C MET A 49 11.56 15.47 1.96
N GLU A 50 11.84 16.68 1.49
CA GLU A 50 12.59 17.66 2.26
C GLU A 50 11.84 18.08 3.52
N ARG A 51 10.54 18.33 3.40
CA ARG A 51 9.73 18.81 4.52
C ARG A 51 9.59 17.75 5.62
N THR A 52 9.62 16.47 5.25
CA THR A 52 9.40 15.39 6.20
C THR A 52 10.67 14.71 6.71
N LYS A 53 11.84 15.08 6.18
CA LYS A 53 13.09 14.38 6.54
C LYS A 53 13.45 14.44 8.03
N ASN A 54 12.97 15.47 8.73
CA ASN A 54 13.24 15.64 10.16
C ASN A 54 12.09 15.15 11.04
N ASN A 55 11.04 14.58 10.44
CA ASN A 55 9.94 14.01 11.21
C ASN A 55 10.41 12.77 11.96
N PRO A 56 9.81 12.46 13.13
CA PRO A 56 10.12 11.21 13.81
C PRO A 56 9.84 10.02 12.91
N ASN A 57 10.72 9.03 12.96
CA ASN A 57 10.51 7.80 12.20
C ASN A 57 9.36 7.01 12.81
N GLY A 58 8.52 6.47 11.95
CA GLY A 58 7.52 5.50 12.34
C GLY A 58 8.14 4.14 12.58
N LYS A 59 7.30 3.16 12.79
CA LYS A 59 7.75 1.78 12.98
C LYS A 59 7.90 1.09 11.64
N LEU A 60 9.03 0.43 11.46
CA LEU A 60 9.31 -0.34 10.25
C LEU A 60 9.11 -1.82 10.55
N ILE A 61 8.29 -2.47 9.74
CA ILE A 61 8.06 -3.91 9.83
C ILE A 61 8.57 -4.54 8.55
N LEU A 62 9.55 -5.43 8.68
CA LEU A 62 10.10 -6.14 7.54
C LEU A 62 9.40 -7.48 7.38
N VAL A 63 8.92 -7.74 6.17
CA VAL A 63 8.35 -9.03 5.80
C VAL A 63 9.27 -9.66 4.76
N THR A 64 9.83 -10.81 5.10
CA THR A 64 10.78 -11.49 4.22
C THR A 64 10.57 -12.99 4.29
N ALA A 65 11.20 -13.71 3.39
CA ALA A 65 11.20 -15.18 3.40
C ALA A 65 12.62 -15.67 3.67
N ILE A 66 12.72 -16.78 4.39
CA ILE A 66 14.01 -17.40 4.68
C ILE A 66 14.59 -18.03 3.43
N ASN A 67 13.74 -18.75 2.67
CA ASN A 67 14.14 -19.39 1.44
C ASN A 67 13.22 -18.95 0.30
N PRO A 68 13.78 -18.45 -0.80
CA PRO A 68 12.97 -18.17 -1.97
C PRO A 68 12.45 -19.47 -2.59
N THR A 69 11.24 -19.43 -3.11
CA THR A 69 10.64 -20.57 -3.80
C THR A 69 10.25 -20.20 -5.21
N PRO A 70 10.31 -21.16 -6.17
CA PRO A 70 9.93 -20.85 -7.54
C PRO A 70 8.46 -20.49 -7.72
N ALA A 71 7.60 -21.00 -6.85
CA ALA A 71 6.16 -20.73 -6.93
C ALA A 71 5.78 -19.35 -6.41
N GLY A 72 6.73 -18.61 -5.92
CA GLY A 72 6.46 -17.40 -5.18
C GLY A 72 6.03 -17.77 -3.77
N GLU A 73 6.01 -16.83 -2.93
CA GLU A 73 5.75 -17.07 -1.52
C GLU A 73 4.73 -16.10 -1.02
N GLY A 74 4.32 -16.26 0.18
CA GLY A 74 3.32 -15.42 0.77
C GLY A 74 3.80 -14.04 1.21
N LYS A 75 5.01 -13.61 0.85
CA LYS A 75 5.54 -12.31 1.30
C LYS A 75 4.64 -11.15 0.91
N THR A 76 4.30 -11.06 -0.37
CA THR A 76 3.44 -9.97 -0.85
C THR A 76 2.06 -10.07 -0.25
N THR A 77 1.47 -11.27 -0.23
CA THR A 77 0.16 -11.50 0.37
C THR A 77 0.16 -11.13 1.84
N THR A 78 1.19 -11.52 2.58
CA THR A 78 1.34 -11.20 4.00
C THR A 78 1.47 -9.69 4.20
N SER A 79 2.27 -9.02 3.37
CA SER A 79 2.46 -7.58 3.48
C SER A 79 1.16 -6.82 3.22
N VAL A 80 0.42 -7.20 2.19
CA VAL A 80 -0.87 -6.57 1.88
C VAL A 80 -1.88 -6.83 2.98
N GLY A 81 -1.97 -8.08 3.46
CA GLY A 81 -2.89 -8.43 4.53
C GLY A 81 -2.57 -7.68 5.82
N LEU A 82 -1.31 -7.54 6.17
CA LEU A 82 -0.88 -6.81 7.36
C LEU A 82 -1.23 -5.32 7.22
N GLY A 83 -0.99 -4.72 6.05
CA GLY A 83 -1.36 -3.33 5.81
C GLY A 83 -2.86 -3.10 5.94
N GLN A 84 -3.67 -4.01 5.39
CA GLN A 84 -5.12 -3.94 5.53
C GLN A 84 -5.56 -4.06 6.99
N ALA A 85 -4.91 -4.95 7.75
CA ALA A 85 -5.22 -5.12 9.17
C ALA A 85 -4.94 -3.83 9.96
N PHE A 86 -3.82 -3.16 9.70
CA PHE A 86 -3.52 -1.87 10.32
C PHE A 86 -4.57 -0.82 9.96
N GLY A 87 -5.02 -0.80 8.71
CA GLY A 87 -6.09 0.11 8.29
C GLY A 87 -7.38 -0.13 9.06
N LYS A 88 -7.75 -1.39 9.25
CA LYS A 88 -8.94 -1.74 10.03
C LYS A 88 -8.82 -1.36 11.49
N LEU A 89 -7.60 -1.30 12.02
CA LEU A 89 -7.34 -0.85 13.40
C LEU A 89 -7.23 0.66 13.51
N GLY A 90 -7.42 1.38 12.42
CA GLY A 90 -7.32 2.84 12.40
C GLY A 90 -5.90 3.37 12.44
N LYS A 91 -4.92 2.53 12.11
CA LYS A 91 -3.52 2.93 12.08
C LYS A 91 -3.14 3.41 10.69
N LYS A 92 -2.27 4.40 10.62
CA LYS A 92 -1.69 4.85 9.36
C LYS A 92 -0.54 3.95 9.00
N ALA A 93 -0.65 3.26 7.88
CA ALA A 93 0.36 2.33 7.41
C ALA A 93 0.59 2.51 5.92
N LEU A 94 1.85 2.37 5.53
CA LEU A 94 2.26 2.34 4.13
C LEU A 94 2.91 1.00 3.84
N ILE A 95 2.63 0.49 2.67
CA ILE A 95 3.21 -0.76 2.20
C ILE A 95 4.23 -0.44 1.12
N ALA A 96 5.46 -0.93 1.29
CA ALA A 96 6.48 -0.84 0.27
C ALA A 96 6.78 -2.24 -0.23
N LEU A 97 6.44 -2.50 -1.48
CA LEU A 97 6.64 -3.81 -2.09
C LEU A 97 7.89 -3.78 -2.97
N ARG A 98 8.60 -4.90 -2.97
CA ARG A 98 9.68 -5.09 -3.91
C ARG A 98 9.07 -5.63 -5.20
N GLU A 99 9.37 -4.96 -6.29
CA GLU A 99 8.99 -5.47 -7.61
C GLU A 99 10.15 -6.24 -8.20
N PRO A 100 9.92 -7.50 -8.58
CA PRO A 100 10.97 -8.29 -9.24
C PRO A 100 11.24 -7.80 -10.67
#